data_dff26ce177c6aae8b9bd8a4cc091e90a
#
_entry.id   dff26ce177c6aae8b9bd8a4cc091e90a
#
_cell.length_a   1.000
_cell.length_b   1.000
_cell.length_c   1.000
_cell.angle_alpha   90.00
_cell.angle_beta   90.00
_cell.angle_gamma   90.00
#
_symmetry.space_group_name_H-M   'P 1'
#
loop_
_entity.id
_entity.type
_entity.pdbx_description
1 polymer ?
#
loop_
_entity_poly.entity_id
_entity_poly.type
_entity_poly.pdbx_seq_one_letter_code
_entity_poly.pdbx_strand_id
1 'polypeptide(L)'
;VLTYRKSKGEEAYAAIINRLDRPVSGLVLMAKNKKEAARLSLLMQKETLCKHYQVLVCGKPDSDEGELVDNLIKDAKNNESSVVSKGTAGSKEARLKYRLLSYDEEADISRLDIHLITGRHHQIRVQLASRNMPVAGDGKYGGNMAAQAAERIKGIRIKRGCIALCAVSLKLDGKLYEVKPGF
;
A
#
# COMPACT_ATOMS: atom_id res chain seq x y z
N VAL A 1 -19.92 -4.08 -7.24
CA VAL A 1 -19.93 -2.85 -8.07
C VAL A 1 -20.92 -2.98 -9.21
N LEU A 2 -20.84 -4.01 -10.07
CA LEU A 2 -21.73 -4.17 -11.22
C LEU A 2 -23.21 -4.26 -10.80
N THR A 3 -23.54 -5.06 -9.79
CA THR A 3 -24.88 -5.17 -9.23
C THR A 3 -25.41 -3.84 -8.72
N TYR A 4 -24.57 -3.09 -7.99
CA TYR A 4 -24.93 -1.75 -7.51
C TYR A 4 -25.23 -0.78 -8.65
N ARG A 5 -24.40 -0.78 -9.72
CA ARG A 5 -24.65 0.08 -10.88
C ARG A 5 -25.95 -0.26 -11.60
N LYS A 6 -26.21 -1.56 -11.81
CA LYS A 6 -27.48 -2.03 -12.37
C LYS A 6 -28.69 -1.57 -11.56
N SER A 7 -28.61 -1.62 -10.21
CA SER A 7 -29.69 -1.14 -9.34
C SER A 7 -29.92 0.38 -9.40
N LYS A 8 -28.97 1.14 -9.97
CA LYS A 8 -29.07 2.58 -10.23
C LYS A 8 -29.47 2.90 -11.68
N GLY A 9 -29.78 1.90 -12.51
CA GLY A 9 -30.06 2.10 -13.92
C GLY A 9 -28.84 2.48 -14.78
N GLU A 10 -27.63 2.29 -14.23
CA GLU A 10 -26.39 2.61 -14.94
C GLU A 10 -25.88 1.40 -15.76
N GLU A 11 -25.12 1.67 -16.82
CA GLU A 11 -24.44 0.62 -17.60
C GLU A 11 -23.58 -0.27 -16.70
N ALA A 12 -23.69 -1.58 -16.87
CA ALA A 12 -22.97 -2.58 -16.06
C ALA A 12 -21.50 -2.73 -16.48
N TYR A 13 -20.74 -1.63 -16.44
CA TYR A 13 -19.32 -1.61 -16.71
C TYR A 13 -18.55 -1.17 -15.46
N ALA A 14 -17.46 -1.85 -15.13
CA ALA A 14 -16.52 -1.44 -14.11
C ALA A 14 -15.12 -2.00 -14.43
N ALA A 15 -14.15 -1.13 -14.65
CA ALA A 15 -12.73 -1.50 -14.81
C ALA A 15 -11.93 -1.05 -13.59
N ILE A 16 -11.17 -1.96 -13.01
CA ILE A 16 -10.27 -1.66 -11.88
C ILE A 16 -9.04 -0.93 -12.43
N ILE A 17 -8.74 0.25 -11.90
CA ILE A 17 -7.61 1.08 -12.31
C ILE A 17 -6.39 0.85 -11.41
N ASN A 18 -6.58 0.84 -10.08
CA ASN A 18 -5.54 0.42 -9.13
C ASN A 18 -6.00 -0.80 -8.35
N ARG A 19 -5.05 -1.62 -7.93
CA ARG A 19 -5.31 -2.79 -7.08
C ARG A 19 -4.65 -2.58 -5.73
N LEU A 20 -5.26 -3.12 -4.71
CA LEU A 20 -4.65 -3.32 -3.40
C LEU A 20 -4.27 -4.79 -3.27
N ASP A 21 -3.23 -5.08 -2.49
CA ASP A 21 -2.93 -6.45 -2.08
C ASP A 21 -4.09 -6.99 -1.24
N ARG A 22 -4.32 -8.29 -1.27
CA ARG A 22 -5.46 -8.92 -0.58
C ARG A 22 -5.62 -8.52 0.89
N PRO A 23 -4.53 -8.39 1.70
CA PRO A 23 -4.66 -8.01 3.12
C PRO A 23 -4.70 -6.50 3.36
N VAL A 24 -4.64 -5.65 2.31
CA VAL A 24 -4.57 -4.19 2.40
C VAL A 24 -5.96 -3.59 2.25
N SER A 25 -6.30 -2.62 3.10
CA SER A 25 -7.55 -1.87 3.04
C SER A 25 -7.40 -0.53 2.31
N GLY A 26 -8.52 0.15 2.04
CA GLY A 26 -8.51 1.53 1.56
C GLY A 26 -9.16 1.76 0.20
N LEU A 27 -8.76 2.85 -0.45
CA LEU A 27 -9.37 3.35 -1.68
C LEU A 27 -8.96 2.54 -2.91
N VAL A 28 -9.96 2.13 -3.69
CA VAL A 28 -9.79 1.51 -5.01
C VAL A 28 -10.48 2.39 -6.05
N LEU A 29 -9.74 2.79 -7.09
CA LEU A 29 -10.26 3.55 -8.21
C LEU A 29 -10.79 2.61 -9.28
N MET A 30 -12.03 2.84 -9.72
CA MET A 30 -12.67 2.09 -10.79
C MET A 30 -13.25 3.03 -11.84
N ALA A 31 -13.10 2.69 -13.11
CA ALA A 31 -13.69 3.43 -14.20
C ALA A 31 -15.12 2.90 -14.51
N LYS A 32 -16.04 3.80 -14.81
CA LYS A 32 -17.45 3.51 -15.11
C LYS A 32 -17.73 3.22 -16.60
N ASN A 33 -16.76 3.49 -17.47
CA ASN A 33 -16.85 3.21 -18.92
C ASN A 33 -15.44 3.03 -19.51
N LYS A 34 -15.37 2.56 -20.77
CA LYS A 34 -14.12 2.27 -21.47
C LYS A 34 -13.24 3.51 -21.69
N LYS A 35 -13.85 4.66 -21.99
CA LYS A 35 -13.12 5.92 -22.21
C LYS A 35 -12.38 6.36 -20.95
N GLU A 36 -13.08 6.36 -19.82
CA GLU A 36 -12.48 6.66 -18.51
C GLU A 36 -11.44 5.61 -18.09
N ALA A 37 -11.65 4.34 -18.40
CA ALA A 37 -10.65 3.30 -18.11
C ALA A 37 -9.33 3.58 -18.83
N ALA A 38 -9.37 3.95 -20.10
CA ALA A 38 -8.17 4.32 -20.87
C ALA A 38 -7.50 5.57 -20.31
N ARG A 39 -8.26 6.65 -20.02
CA ARG A 39 -7.75 7.89 -19.44
C ARG A 39 -7.07 7.66 -18.09
N LEU A 40 -7.74 7.00 -17.19
CA LEU A 40 -7.23 6.75 -15.84
C LEU A 40 -6.02 5.79 -15.85
N SER A 41 -5.99 4.82 -16.76
CA SER A 41 -4.82 3.95 -16.94
C SER A 41 -3.58 4.73 -17.39
N LEU A 42 -3.75 5.71 -18.28
CA LEU A 42 -2.66 6.61 -18.68
C LEU A 42 -2.16 7.47 -17.51
N LEU A 43 -3.05 8.03 -16.69
CA LEU A 43 -2.67 8.77 -15.49
C LEU A 43 -1.88 7.90 -14.50
N MET A 44 -2.29 6.64 -14.33
CA MET A 44 -1.55 5.66 -13.51
C MET A 44 -0.15 5.38 -14.06
N GLN A 45 0.00 5.22 -15.37
CA GLN A 45 1.30 4.97 -16.01
C GLN A 45 2.24 6.16 -15.92
N LYS A 46 1.72 7.38 -16.00
CA LYS A 46 2.48 8.63 -15.85
C LYS A 46 2.80 8.98 -14.40
N GLU A 47 2.41 8.12 -13.46
CA GLU A 47 2.59 8.33 -12.01
C GLU A 47 2.03 9.68 -11.51
N THR A 48 1.03 10.23 -12.23
CA THR A 48 0.41 11.52 -11.89
C THR A 48 -0.69 11.42 -10.82
N LEU A 49 -1.11 10.19 -10.47
CA LEU A 49 -2.06 9.95 -9.39
C LEU A 49 -1.31 9.90 -8.06
N CYS A 50 -1.44 10.96 -7.27
CA CYS A 50 -0.89 11.01 -5.92
C CYS A 50 -1.66 10.05 -5.01
N LYS A 51 -0.97 9.05 -4.47
CA LYS A 51 -1.53 8.00 -3.60
C LYS A 51 -0.79 8.02 -2.27
N HIS A 52 -1.54 8.20 -1.20
CA HIS A 52 -1.01 8.09 0.15
C HIS A 52 -1.56 6.86 0.85
N TYR A 53 -0.69 6.28 1.65
CA TYR A 53 -1.01 5.16 2.52
C TYR A 53 -0.64 5.52 3.95
N GLN A 54 -1.42 5.02 4.91
CA GLN A 54 -0.96 4.95 6.30
C GLN A 54 -0.62 3.51 6.64
N VAL A 55 0.43 3.35 7.42
CA VAL A 55 0.93 2.03 7.81
C VAL A 55 1.41 2.06 9.26
N LEU A 56 1.19 0.96 9.98
CA LEU A 56 1.85 0.68 11.25
C LEU A 56 2.97 -0.32 10.99
N VAL A 57 4.18 0.01 11.45
CA VAL A 57 5.37 -0.84 11.29
C VAL A 57 6.02 -1.12 12.62
N CYS A 58 6.71 -2.25 12.72
CA CYS A 58 7.56 -2.56 13.86
C CYS A 58 8.77 -1.62 13.88
N GLY A 59 9.16 -1.18 15.07
CA GLY A 59 10.35 -0.34 15.25
C GLY A 59 10.13 1.11 14.86
N LYS A 60 11.23 1.87 15.00
CA LYS A 60 11.29 3.30 14.66
C LYS A 60 12.24 3.49 13.47
N PRO A 61 11.89 4.28 12.46
CA PRO A 61 12.80 4.63 11.38
C PRO A 61 13.95 5.51 11.92
N ASP A 62 15.13 5.43 11.28
CA ASP A 62 16.31 6.23 11.66
C ASP A 62 16.09 7.73 11.49
N SER A 63 15.15 8.12 10.65
CA SER A 63 14.78 9.53 10.38
C SER A 63 13.27 9.67 10.32
N ASP A 64 12.77 10.84 10.72
CA ASP A 64 11.32 11.12 10.71
C ASP A 64 10.74 11.20 9.29
N GLU A 65 11.57 11.42 8.29
CA GLU A 65 11.19 11.35 6.87
C GLU A 65 12.32 10.80 6.01
N GLY A 66 11.97 10.22 4.88
CA GLY A 66 12.96 9.68 3.96
C GLY A 66 12.36 9.17 2.66
N GLU A 67 13.26 8.77 1.76
CA GLU A 67 12.91 8.13 0.50
C GLU A 67 13.53 6.73 0.44
N LEU A 68 12.72 5.74 0.08
CA LEU A 68 13.18 4.38 -0.16
C LEU A 68 13.24 4.13 -1.67
N VAL A 69 14.44 3.81 -2.15
CA VAL A 69 14.71 3.49 -3.57
C VAL A 69 15.37 2.11 -3.62
N ASP A 70 14.68 1.15 -4.20
CA ASP A 70 15.16 -0.23 -4.32
C ASP A 70 14.85 -0.79 -5.70
N ASN A 71 15.50 -1.89 -6.07
CA ASN A 71 15.09 -2.71 -7.21
C ASN A 71 14.35 -3.93 -6.69
N LEU A 72 13.13 -4.14 -7.19
CA LEU A 72 12.28 -5.25 -6.78
C LEU A 72 12.11 -6.25 -7.90
N ILE A 73 12.22 -7.53 -7.55
CA ILE A 73 11.87 -8.65 -8.43
C ILE A 73 10.66 -9.38 -7.86
N LYS A 74 9.76 -9.83 -8.74
CA LYS A 74 8.60 -10.64 -8.35
C LYS A 74 8.86 -12.11 -8.61
N ASP A 75 8.71 -12.93 -7.59
CA ASP A 75 8.53 -14.38 -7.73
C ASP A 75 7.04 -14.66 -7.95
N ALA A 76 6.67 -15.01 -9.18
CA ALA A 76 5.29 -15.32 -9.52
C ALA A 76 4.81 -16.63 -8.91
N LYS A 77 5.71 -17.62 -8.69
CA LYS A 77 5.38 -18.94 -8.14
C LYS A 77 4.94 -18.83 -6.68
N ASN A 78 5.68 -18.06 -5.89
CA ASN A 78 5.41 -17.89 -4.45
C ASN A 78 4.54 -16.64 -4.17
N ASN A 79 4.21 -15.86 -5.22
CA ASN A 79 3.48 -14.59 -5.11
C ASN A 79 4.16 -13.64 -4.10
N GLU A 80 5.49 -13.50 -4.22
CA GLU A 80 6.35 -12.69 -3.36
C GLU A 80 7.16 -11.70 -4.18
N SER A 81 7.71 -10.71 -3.51
CA SER A 81 8.70 -9.79 -4.08
C SER A 81 9.90 -9.69 -3.15
N SER A 82 11.06 -9.41 -3.70
CA SER A 82 12.30 -9.25 -2.94
C SER A 82 13.05 -8.02 -3.43
N VAL A 83 13.79 -7.38 -2.51
CA VAL A 83 14.79 -6.38 -2.86
C VAL A 83 16.00 -7.11 -3.43
N VAL A 84 16.50 -6.62 -4.55
CA VAL A 84 17.66 -7.17 -5.24
C VAL A 84 18.63 -6.06 -5.65
N SER A 85 19.86 -6.43 -5.99
CA SER A 85 20.87 -5.49 -6.47
C SER A 85 20.42 -4.81 -7.77
N LYS A 86 20.83 -3.55 -7.94
CA LYS A 86 20.61 -2.82 -9.18
C LYS A 86 21.25 -3.57 -10.35
N GLY A 87 20.50 -3.68 -11.46
CA GLY A 87 20.94 -4.43 -12.65
C GLY A 87 20.51 -5.90 -12.68
N THR A 88 19.88 -6.44 -11.62
CA THR A 88 19.30 -7.79 -11.66
C THR A 88 18.24 -7.88 -12.77
N ALA A 89 18.41 -8.88 -13.66
CA ALA A 89 17.49 -9.08 -14.78
C ALA A 89 16.04 -9.28 -14.30
N GLY A 90 15.09 -8.59 -14.94
CA GLY A 90 13.67 -8.64 -14.56
C GLY A 90 13.28 -7.81 -13.33
N SER A 91 14.24 -7.20 -12.63
CA SER A 91 13.94 -6.27 -11.53
C SER A 91 13.44 -4.93 -12.06
N LYS A 92 12.69 -4.21 -11.22
CA LYS A 92 12.15 -2.88 -11.52
C LYS A 92 12.40 -1.94 -10.35
N GLU A 93 12.79 -0.71 -10.65
CA GLU A 93 12.94 0.33 -9.64
C GLU A 93 11.61 0.58 -8.93
N ALA A 94 11.69 0.72 -7.62
CA ALA A 94 10.59 0.98 -6.71
C ALA A 94 10.94 2.17 -5.81
N ARG A 95 10.08 3.20 -5.81
CA ARG A 95 10.32 4.44 -5.06
C ARG A 95 9.09 4.80 -4.23
N LEU A 96 9.31 5.12 -2.98
CA LEU A 96 8.32 5.72 -2.08
C LEU A 96 9.00 6.74 -1.17
N LYS A 97 8.21 7.69 -0.66
CA LYS A 97 8.62 8.57 0.44
C LYS A 97 7.80 8.23 1.66
N TYR A 98 8.41 8.38 2.83
CA TYR A 98 7.70 8.20 4.10
C TYR A 98 7.91 9.40 5.03
N ARG A 99 6.95 9.57 5.93
CA ARG A 99 7.03 10.50 7.06
C ARG A 99 6.48 9.82 8.30
N LEU A 100 7.22 9.90 9.40
CA LEU A 100 6.79 9.45 10.72
C LEU A 100 5.68 10.37 11.23
N LEU A 101 4.54 9.80 11.58
CA LEU A 101 3.41 10.51 12.19
C LEU A 101 3.41 10.39 13.70
N SER A 102 3.75 9.22 14.23
CA SER A 102 3.88 8.95 15.66
C SER A 102 4.69 7.67 15.89
N TYR A 103 5.28 7.57 17.07
CA TYR A 103 5.95 6.38 17.56
C TYR A 103 5.44 6.04 18.97
N ASP A 104 5.04 4.82 19.17
CA ASP A 104 4.66 4.23 20.46
C ASP A 104 5.85 3.41 20.97
N GLU A 105 6.53 3.94 22.00
CA GLU A 105 7.72 3.29 22.59
C GLU A 105 7.39 1.99 23.31
N GLU A 106 6.21 1.91 23.95
CA GLU A 106 5.82 0.72 24.71
C GLU A 106 5.51 -0.47 23.77
N ALA A 107 4.83 -0.19 22.66
CA ALA A 107 4.52 -1.20 21.64
C ALA A 107 5.67 -1.44 20.66
N ASP A 108 6.64 -0.53 20.58
CA ASP A 108 7.67 -0.45 19.55
C ASP A 108 7.08 -0.41 18.14
N ILE A 109 6.12 0.52 17.93
CA ILE A 109 5.37 0.67 16.69
C ILE A 109 5.41 2.10 16.20
N SER A 110 5.78 2.28 14.95
CA SER A 110 5.67 3.56 14.23
C SER A 110 4.44 3.60 13.33
N ARG A 111 3.78 4.76 13.30
CA ARG A 111 2.80 5.11 12.27
C ARG A 111 3.47 5.98 11.22
N LEU A 112 3.45 5.52 9.98
CA LEU A 112 4.04 6.28 8.86
C LEU A 112 2.95 6.68 7.85
N ASP A 113 3.11 7.89 7.29
CA ASP A 113 2.48 8.31 6.04
C ASP A 113 3.41 7.93 4.87
N ILE A 114 2.89 7.25 3.88
CA ILE A 114 3.65 6.81 2.71
C ILE A 114 3.11 7.51 1.46
N HIS A 115 3.95 8.27 0.78
CA HIS A 115 3.70 8.73 -0.58
C HIS A 115 4.27 7.71 -1.57
N LEU A 116 3.39 6.94 -2.20
CA LEU A 116 3.79 5.89 -3.14
C LEU A 116 4.03 6.48 -4.54
N ILE A 117 5.30 6.56 -4.96
CA ILE A 117 5.70 7.09 -6.28
C ILE A 117 5.50 6.03 -7.34
N THR A 118 6.09 4.85 -7.18
CA THR A 118 5.87 3.70 -8.07
C THR A 118 4.89 2.70 -7.45
N GLY A 119 4.32 1.80 -8.23
CA GLY A 119 3.34 0.80 -7.77
C GLY A 119 3.78 -0.63 -8.09
N ARG A 120 4.90 -1.10 -7.54
CA ARG A 120 5.37 -2.48 -7.74
C ARG A 120 4.61 -3.46 -6.84
N HIS A 121 4.64 -4.74 -7.21
CA HIS A 121 4.00 -5.80 -6.44
C HIS A 121 4.54 -5.86 -5.01
N HIS A 122 3.66 -5.77 -4.00
CA HIS A 122 3.95 -5.74 -2.57
C HIS A 122 4.97 -4.66 -2.14
N GLN A 123 5.12 -3.57 -2.90
CA GLN A 123 6.20 -2.62 -2.77
C GLN A 123 6.41 -2.10 -1.34
N ILE A 124 5.38 -1.49 -0.73
CA ILE A 124 5.49 -0.90 0.62
C ILE A 124 5.93 -1.97 1.62
N ARG A 125 5.31 -3.14 1.54
CA ARG A 125 5.54 -4.26 2.46
C ARG A 125 6.99 -4.75 2.41
N VAL A 126 7.51 -5.01 1.20
CA VAL A 126 8.86 -5.54 1.03
C VAL A 126 9.95 -4.50 1.31
N GLN A 127 9.75 -3.24 0.91
CA GLN A 127 10.73 -2.18 1.18
C GLN A 127 10.86 -1.87 2.67
N LEU A 128 9.76 -1.84 3.41
CA LEU A 128 9.79 -1.64 4.86
C LEU A 128 10.37 -2.87 5.59
N ALA A 129 9.95 -4.08 5.21
CA ALA A 129 10.48 -5.30 5.81
C ALA A 129 11.99 -5.48 5.60
N SER A 130 12.53 -5.09 4.43
CA SER A 130 13.98 -5.15 4.14
C SER A 130 14.81 -4.21 5.03
N ARG A 131 14.16 -3.33 5.79
CA ARG A 131 14.78 -2.40 6.76
C ARG A 131 14.41 -2.73 8.21
N ASN A 132 14.04 -3.98 8.46
CA ASN A 132 13.61 -4.47 9.77
C ASN A 132 12.38 -3.71 10.35
N MET A 133 11.59 -3.08 9.49
CA MET A 133 10.34 -2.39 9.84
C MET A 133 9.13 -3.05 9.15
N PRO A 134 8.86 -4.35 9.37
CA PRO A 134 7.74 -4.99 8.71
C PRO A 134 6.41 -4.39 9.15
N VAL A 135 5.42 -4.44 8.26
CA VAL A 135 4.06 -3.97 8.53
C VAL A 135 3.41 -4.86 9.60
N ALA A 136 2.82 -4.26 10.62
CA ALA A 136 2.14 -4.99 11.69
C ALA A 136 1.03 -5.89 11.11
N GLY A 137 1.05 -7.17 11.49
CA GLY A 137 0.16 -8.21 10.97
C GLY A 137 0.61 -8.86 9.66
N ASP A 138 1.73 -8.43 9.07
CA ASP A 138 2.22 -9.00 7.81
C ASP A 138 3.06 -10.27 8.03
N GLY A 139 2.42 -11.41 8.19
CA GLY A 139 3.11 -12.69 8.35
C GLY A 139 3.95 -13.12 7.15
N LYS A 140 3.72 -12.56 5.94
CA LYS A 140 4.48 -12.91 4.75
C LYS A 140 5.89 -12.32 4.76
N TYR A 141 6.03 -11.04 5.12
CA TYR A 141 7.30 -10.33 5.10
C TYR A 141 7.90 -10.05 6.49
N GLY A 142 7.10 -10.14 7.54
CA GLY A 142 7.53 -9.86 8.92
C GLY A 142 7.48 -11.05 9.86
N GLY A 143 6.92 -12.19 9.42
CA GLY A 143 6.86 -13.40 10.23
C GLY A 143 6.25 -13.17 11.62
N ASN A 144 6.85 -13.79 12.64
CA ASN A 144 6.41 -13.70 14.03
C ASN A 144 6.51 -12.27 14.60
N MET A 145 7.52 -11.49 14.21
CA MET A 145 7.68 -10.10 14.68
C MET A 145 6.44 -9.28 14.34
N ALA A 146 6.01 -9.30 13.07
CA ALA A 146 4.84 -8.54 12.63
C ALA A 146 3.53 -9.08 13.22
N ALA A 147 3.40 -10.39 13.42
CA ALA A 147 2.22 -10.99 14.06
C ALA A 147 2.10 -10.52 15.52
N GLN A 148 3.16 -10.63 16.32
CA GLN A 148 3.19 -10.17 17.71
C GLN A 148 3.00 -8.65 17.84
N ALA A 149 3.54 -7.88 16.90
CA ALA A 149 3.35 -6.44 16.86
C ALA A 149 1.87 -6.06 16.77
N ALA A 150 1.09 -6.78 15.94
CA ALA A 150 -0.34 -6.55 15.78
C ALA A 150 -1.14 -6.74 17.10
N GLU A 151 -0.65 -7.60 18.00
CA GLU A 151 -1.28 -7.88 19.30
C GLU A 151 -0.93 -6.84 20.37
N ARG A 152 0.24 -6.20 20.25
CA ARG A 152 0.73 -5.20 21.22
C ARG A 152 0.09 -3.82 21.08
N ILE A 153 -0.50 -3.52 19.92
CA ILE A 153 -1.06 -2.19 19.66
C ILE A 153 -2.35 -1.98 20.47
N LYS A 154 -2.28 -1.16 21.52
CA LYS A 154 -3.43 -0.84 22.37
C LYS A 154 -4.49 -0.03 21.59
N GLY A 155 -5.76 -0.40 21.75
CA GLY A 155 -6.89 0.33 21.17
C GLY A 155 -7.06 0.18 19.63
N ILE A 156 -6.22 -0.60 18.98
CA ILE A 156 -6.28 -0.87 17.55
C ILE A 156 -6.52 -2.37 17.30
N ARG A 157 -7.51 -2.68 16.48
CA ARG A 157 -7.82 -4.06 16.10
C ARG A 157 -7.59 -4.27 14.61
N ILE A 158 -6.50 -4.96 14.26
CA ILE A 158 -6.27 -5.42 12.90
C ILE A 158 -7.20 -6.62 12.64
N LYS A 159 -8.07 -6.52 11.64
CA LYS A 159 -8.98 -7.62 11.28
C LYS A 159 -8.18 -8.85 10.85
N ARG A 160 -8.66 -10.03 11.21
CA ARG A 160 -8.05 -11.31 10.79
C ARG A 160 -7.88 -11.36 9.27
N GLY A 161 -6.67 -11.69 8.84
CA GLY A 161 -6.31 -11.75 7.40
C GLY A 161 -6.02 -10.39 6.76
N CYS A 162 -6.03 -9.30 7.54
CA CYS A 162 -5.57 -7.97 7.13
C CYS A 162 -4.22 -7.63 7.76
N ILE A 163 -3.58 -6.60 7.24
CA ILE A 163 -2.36 -6.00 7.80
C ILE A 163 -2.62 -4.51 8.06
N ALA A 164 -1.81 -3.89 8.90
CA ALA A 164 -1.95 -2.46 9.23
C ALA A 164 -1.43 -1.56 8.10
N LEU A 165 -1.98 -1.70 6.92
CA LEU A 165 -1.70 -0.89 5.73
C LEU A 165 -3.00 -0.49 5.05
N CYS A 166 -3.19 0.82 4.85
CA CYS A 166 -4.40 1.38 4.26
C CYS A 166 -4.07 2.44 3.20
N ALA A 167 -4.65 2.32 2.00
CA ALA A 167 -4.64 3.37 1.00
C ALA A 167 -5.61 4.48 1.43
N VAL A 168 -5.11 5.50 2.11
CA VAL A 168 -5.93 6.51 2.79
C VAL A 168 -6.35 7.66 1.91
N SER A 169 -5.58 8.03 0.90
CA SER A 169 -5.98 9.11 0.00
C SER A 169 -5.53 8.91 -1.44
N LEU A 170 -6.32 9.52 -2.33
CA LEU A 170 -6.10 9.57 -3.77
C LEU A 170 -6.51 10.94 -4.29
N LYS A 171 -5.60 11.64 -4.98
CA LYS A 171 -5.94 12.88 -5.68
C LYS A 171 -6.17 12.60 -7.16
N LEU A 172 -7.36 12.95 -7.66
CA LEU A 172 -7.77 12.77 -9.05
C LEU A 172 -8.49 14.02 -9.56
N ASP A 173 -8.04 14.57 -10.68
CA ASP A 173 -8.64 15.75 -11.33
C ASP A 173 -8.81 16.93 -10.35
N GLY A 174 -7.79 17.20 -9.52
CA GLY A 174 -7.78 18.23 -8.51
C GLY A 174 -8.58 17.93 -7.23
N LYS A 175 -9.41 16.89 -7.23
CA LYS A 175 -10.21 16.47 -6.08
C LYS A 175 -9.48 15.43 -5.24
N LEU A 176 -9.50 15.64 -3.92
CA LEU A 176 -8.97 14.68 -2.94
C LEU A 176 -10.10 13.76 -2.46
N TYR A 177 -9.82 12.47 -2.44
CA TYR A 177 -10.66 11.42 -1.88
C TYR A 177 -9.92 10.80 -0.72
N GLU A 178 -10.58 10.67 0.43
CA GLU A 178 -9.95 10.19 1.65
C GLU A 178 -10.80 9.16 2.38
N VAL A 179 -10.13 8.30 3.11
CA VAL A 179 -10.72 7.33 4.04
C VAL A 179 -9.85 7.22 5.29
N LYS A 180 -10.45 7.08 6.45
CA LYS A 180 -9.72 6.82 7.69
C LYS A 180 -9.26 5.36 7.71
N PRO A 181 -7.99 5.07 8.14
CA PRO A 181 -7.57 3.70 8.35
C PRO A 181 -8.41 3.04 9.44
N GLY A 182 -8.64 1.75 9.31
CA GLY A 182 -9.40 0.97 10.30
C GLY A 182 -8.55 0.41 11.46
N PHE A 183 -7.33 0.97 11.60
CA PHE A 183 -6.36 0.63 12.66
C PHE A 183 -5.76 1.90 13.27
#